data_c545ab1a23d60f07abba2c3cc8aec1ae
#
_entry.id   c545ab1a23d60f07abba2c3cc8aec1ae
#
_cell.length_a   1.000
_cell.length_b   1.000
_cell.length_c   1.000
_cell.angle_alpha   90.00
_cell.angle_beta   90.00
_cell.angle_gamma   90.00
#
_symmetry.space_group_name_H-M   'P 1'
#
loop_
_entity.id
_entity.type
_entity.pdbx_description
1 polymer ?
#
loop_
_entity_poly.entity_id
_entity_poly.type
_entity_poly.pdbx_seq_one_letter_code
_entity_poly.pdbx_strand_id
1 'polypeptide(L)'
;MRFKIHLSRLLLFLCLSLLLCACDNEKQITKPHSSGSTSKPVSKNGSWNSTPKVLVPSASGQLLKKCEVASVDYSNSSEGYIMVTYTGNNHKVKLQITGPDGITYTYNLHGDYEVFPLTAGSGNYNIGVFENISGTEYSTAMSDNISVSISNEFGPYLYPNQYVDFNSSSLPVSKGKELAQSCNSDLEVVENVYNFIIENFTYDYDKAATVQSGYLPVVDDVYNANSGICFDYAAVMATMLRSQSIPTRLEVGYMGQAYHAWISTYIKNVGWVNGIIEFDGSNWRLMDPTFASTSKSPESFTTDDDRYITKYVY
;
A
#
# COMPACT_ATOMS: atom_id res chain seq x y z
N MET A 1 -17.69 51.36 -21.84
CA MET A 1 -16.83 52.19 -21.02
C MET A 1 -15.50 51.48 -20.85
N ARG A 2 -14.47 52.00 -21.51
CA ARG A 2 -13.10 51.43 -21.48
C ARG A 2 -12.36 51.91 -20.26
N PHE A 3 -11.68 51.04 -19.55
CA PHE A 3 -10.56 51.48 -18.70
C PHE A 3 -9.31 50.59 -18.85
N LYS A 4 -8.21 51.33 -18.91
CA LYS A 4 -6.90 51.00 -19.42
C LYS A 4 -6.04 50.32 -18.37
N ILE A 5 -5.18 49.47 -18.90
CA ILE A 5 -3.94 48.88 -18.40
C ILE A 5 -2.99 49.96 -17.86
N HIS A 6 -2.34 49.69 -16.69
CA HIS A 6 -1.05 50.29 -16.39
C HIS A 6 -0.02 49.24 -16.04
N LEU A 7 0.90 49.15 -16.97
CA LEU A 7 2.17 48.49 -16.92
C LEU A 7 3.16 49.44 -16.18
N SER A 8 3.88 49.02 -15.19
CA SER A 8 5.04 49.73 -14.70
C SER A 8 6.21 48.81 -14.46
N ARG A 9 7.21 49.15 -15.18
CA ARG A 9 8.53 48.59 -15.39
C ARG A 9 9.49 48.89 -14.23
N LEU A 10 10.48 48.00 -14.09
CA LEU A 10 11.93 48.24 -14.02
C LEU A 10 12.48 48.70 -12.67
N LEU A 11 13.44 47.98 -12.10
CA LEU A 11 14.87 48.30 -12.21
C LEU A 11 15.75 47.20 -11.59
N LEU A 12 16.70 46.88 -12.38
CA LEU A 12 17.92 46.11 -12.20
C LEU A 12 18.88 46.89 -11.24
N PHE A 13 19.52 46.20 -10.28
CA PHE A 13 20.82 46.63 -9.80
C PHE A 13 21.76 45.46 -9.54
N LEU A 14 22.77 45.44 -10.37
CA LEU A 14 24.01 44.67 -10.35
C LEU A 14 24.96 45.38 -9.40
N CYS A 15 25.57 44.67 -8.44
CA CYS A 15 26.87 45.12 -7.88
C CYS A 15 27.77 43.93 -7.62
N LEU A 16 28.76 43.88 -8.43
CA LEU A 16 30.00 43.12 -8.41
C LEU A 16 30.98 43.83 -7.49
N SER A 17 31.62 43.13 -6.56
CA SER A 17 32.96 43.51 -6.10
C SER A 17 33.70 42.33 -5.49
N LEU A 18 34.84 42.11 -6.13
CA LEU A 18 36.00 41.26 -5.80
C LEU A 18 36.71 41.73 -4.53
N LEU A 19 37.47 40.83 -3.90
CA LEU A 19 38.91 40.84 -3.57
C LEU A 19 39.19 39.90 -2.42
N LEU A 20 39.85 38.78 -2.68
CA LEU A 20 41.26 38.43 -2.46
C LEU A 20 41.82 38.76 -1.07
N CYS A 21 42.25 37.74 -0.30
CA CYS A 21 43.62 37.52 0.05
C CYS A 21 43.85 36.18 0.77
N ALA A 22 44.91 35.55 0.34
CA ALA A 22 45.48 34.31 0.83
C ALA A 22 46.21 34.48 2.17
N CYS A 23 46.41 33.38 2.90
CA CYS A 23 47.73 32.98 3.40
C CYS A 23 47.72 31.54 3.93
N ASP A 24 48.73 30.82 3.52
CA ASP A 24 49.13 29.47 3.89
C ASP A 24 49.32 29.25 5.40
N ASN A 25 49.09 28.02 5.84
CA ASN A 25 49.99 27.34 6.75
C ASN A 25 49.78 25.80 6.65
N GLU A 26 50.67 25.16 5.93
CA GLU A 26 50.94 23.73 6.00
C GLU A 26 51.36 23.32 7.41
N LYS A 27 50.69 22.37 8.01
CA LYS A 27 51.27 21.46 9.00
C LYS A 27 51.05 20.04 8.56
N GLN A 28 52.10 19.45 8.02
CA GLN A 28 52.26 18.01 7.88
C GLN A 28 52.13 17.36 9.25
N ILE A 29 51.14 16.45 9.39
CA ILE A 29 51.09 15.46 10.46
C ILE A 29 51.15 14.09 9.81
N THR A 30 52.26 13.41 10.09
CA THR A 30 52.59 12.04 9.70
C THR A 30 51.53 11.04 10.12
N LYS A 31 51.10 10.21 9.15
CA LYS A 31 50.23 9.05 9.40
C LYS A 31 50.98 7.97 10.19
N PRO A 32 50.38 7.37 11.23
CA PRO A 32 50.80 6.06 11.68
C PRO A 32 50.13 4.99 10.78
N HIS A 33 50.93 4.12 10.23
CA HIS A 33 50.49 2.87 9.62
C HIS A 33 49.77 2.04 10.69
N SER A 34 48.46 1.85 10.51
CA SER A 34 47.68 0.84 11.23
C SER A 34 47.30 -0.23 10.22
N SER A 35 47.81 -1.43 10.46
CA SER A 35 47.50 -2.65 9.76
C SER A 35 45.97 -2.90 9.80
N GLY A 36 45.34 -2.81 8.63
CA GLY A 36 43.92 -3.07 8.45
C GLY A 36 43.59 -4.55 8.63
N SER A 37 43.01 -4.87 9.75
CA SER A 37 42.17 -6.05 9.89
C SER A 37 40.84 -5.72 9.22
N THR A 38 40.60 -6.26 8.06
CA THR A 38 39.27 -6.27 7.42
C THR A 38 38.37 -7.22 8.21
N SER A 39 37.76 -6.75 9.26
CA SER A 39 36.60 -7.42 9.85
C SER A 39 35.43 -7.21 8.88
N LYS A 40 34.99 -8.30 8.21
CA LYS A 40 33.68 -8.34 7.57
C LYS A 40 32.65 -7.88 8.61
N PRO A 41 31.67 -7.03 8.26
CA PRO A 41 30.60 -6.69 9.18
C PRO A 41 29.89 -8.00 9.53
N VAL A 42 29.92 -8.37 10.80
CA VAL A 42 29.07 -9.45 11.34
C VAL A 42 27.67 -8.91 11.29
N SER A 43 26.87 -9.40 10.36
CA SER A 43 25.43 -9.15 10.31
C SER A 43 24.85 -9.65 11.64
N LYS A 44 24.50 -8.74 12.53
CA LYS A 44 23.71 -9.08 13.71
C LYS A 44 22.31 -9.40 13.22
N ASN A 45 21.93 -10.68 13.24
CA ASN A 45 20.52 -11.05 13.08
C ASN A 45 19.76 -10.51 14.29
N GLY A 46 18.65 -9.83 14.02
CA GLY A 46 17.69 -9.44 15.04
C GLY A 46 16.94 -10.64 15.63
N SER A 47 16.10 -10.41 16.62
CA SER A 47 15.26 -11.44 17.25
C SER A 47 13.95 -11.68 16.47
N TRP A 48 13.62 -10.88 15.46
CA TRP A 48 12.45 -11.06 14.60
C TRP A 48 12.60 -12.31 13.73
N ASN A 49 11.52 -13.09 13.62
CA ASN A 49 11.50 -14.21 12.68
C ASN A 49 11.22 -13.70 11.27
N SER A 50 12.26 -13.41 10.50
CA SER A 50 12.15 -12.87 9.14
C SER A 50 11.74 -13.89 8.08
N THR A 51 11.42 -15.15 8.44
CA THR A 51 10.95 -16.15 7.48
C THR A 51 9.58 -15.74 6.92
N PRO A 52 9.44 -15.53 5.60
CA PRO A 52 8.17 -15.12 5.03
C PRO A 52 7.08 -16.16 5.27
N LYS A 53 5.89 -15.67 5.62
CA LYS A 53 4.69 -16.47 5.74
C LYS A 53 3.64 -15.90 4.79
N VAL A 54 3.66 -16.36 3.54
CA VAL A 54 2.67 -15.97 2.55
C VAL A 54 1.46 -16.88 2.67
N LEU A 55 0.31 -16.30 2.98
CA LEU A 55 -0.96 -17.01 3.02
C LEU A 55 -1.45 -17.28 1.59
N VAL A 56 -1.97 -18.47 1.35
CA VAL A 56 -2.42 -18.90 0.02
C VAL A 56 -3.95 -19.02 0.04
N PRO A 57 -4.68 -18.12 -0.65
CA PRO A 57 -6.12 -18.25 -0.79
C PRO A 57 -6.52 -19.53 -1.55
N SER A 58 -7.68 -20.07 -1.23
CA SER A 58 -8.21 -21.25 -1.91
C SER A 58 -9.73 -21.17 -2.10
N ALA A 59 -10.20 -21.61 -3.26
CA ALA A 59 -11.61 -21.81 -3.58
C ALA A 59 -11.94 -23.28 -3.38
N SER A 60 -12.29 -23.69 -2.14
CA SER A 60 -12.49 -25.11 -1.78
C SER A 60 -13.81 -25.69 -2.26
N GLY A 61 -14.75 -24.85 -2.67
CA GLY A 61 -16.05 -25.29 -3.19
C GLY A 61 -17.04 -25.76 -2.12
N GLN A 62 -16.75 -25.62 -0.83
CA GLN A 62 -17.63 -26.10 0.24
C GLN A 62 -18.87 -25.21 0.40
N LEU A 63 -18.68 -23.90 0.29
CA LEU A 63 -19.75 -22.90 0.34
C LEU A 63 -19.72 -22.08 -0.94
N LEU A 64 -20.68 -22.34 -1.83
CA LEU A 64 -20.75 -21.73 -3.15
C LEU A 64 -22.10 -21.05 -3.39
N LYS A 65 -22.05 -19.90 -4.02
CA LYS A 65 -23.13 -19.30 -4.79
C LYS A 65 -22.73 -19.27 -6.25
N LYS A 66 -23.57 -19.72 -7.15
CA LYS A 66 -23.22 -19.80 -8.59
C LYS A 66 -24.42 -19.58 -9.49
N CYS A 67 -24.15 -19.04 -10.67
CA CYS A 67 -25.03 -19.07 -11.84
C CYS A 67 -24.31 -19.75 -13.02
N GLU A 68 -24.85 -19.60 -14.22
CA GLU A 68 -24.25 -20.20 -15.43
C GLU A 68 -22.84 -19.65 -15.73
N VAL A 69 -22.60 -18.35 -15.48
CA VAL A 69 -21.40 -17.63 -15.90
C VAL A 69 -20.52 -17.13 -14.74
N ALA A 70 -20.92 -17.31 -13.50
CA ALA A 70 -20.14 -16.82 -12.35
C ALA A 70 -20.27 -17.75 -11.13
N SER A 71 -19.22 -17.80 -10.33
CA SER A 71 -19.20 -18.50 -9.04
C SER A 71 -18.55 -17.65 -7.97
N VAL A 72 -19.17 -17.64 -6.80
CA VAL A 72 -18.66 -17.00 -5.56
C VAL A 72 -18.39 -18.12 -4.56
N ASP A 73 -17.12 -18.39 -4.30
CA ASP A 73 -16.69 -19.29 -3.23
C ASP A 73 -16.47 -18.48 -1.95
N TYR A 74 -17.30 -18.71 -0.94
CA TYR A 74 -17.20 -18.06 0.36
C TYR A 74 -16.84 -19.05 1.49
N SER A 75 -16.26 -20.19 1.12
CA SER A 75 -15.84 -21.24 2.05
C SER A 75 -14.87 -20.75 3.12
N ASN A 76 -14.05 -19.76 2.76
CA ASN A 76 -13.06 -19.17 3.65
C ASN A 76 -13.44 -17.77 4.15
N SER A 77 -14.74 -17.44 4.15
CA SER A 77 -15.20 -16.14 4.63
C SER A 77 -14.90 -15.88 6.11
N SER A 78 -14.71 -16.93 6.92
CA SER A 78 -14.23 -16.81 8.31
C SER A 78 -12.80 -16.30 8.42
N GLU A 79 -11.99 -16.49 7.38
CA GLU A 79 -10.64 -15.92 7.23
C GLU A 79 -10.64 -14.52 6.61
N GLY A 80 -11.82 -13.96 6.33
CA GLY A 80 -11.98 -12.59 5.87
C GLY A 80 -11.83 -12.38 4.37
N TYR A 81 -12.03 -13.40 3.53
CA TYR A 81 -12.06 -13.25 2.08
C TYR A 81 -13.08 -14.16 1.39
N ILE A 82 -13.44 -13.79 0.18
CA ILE A 82 -14.13 -14.65 -0.79
C ILE A 82 -13.32 -14.74 -2.07
N MET A 83 -13.61 -15.75 -2.87
CA MET A 83 -13.05 -15.88 -4.21
C MET A 83 -14.17 -15.90 -5.24
N VAL A 84 -13.99 -15.14 -6.31
CA VAL A 84 -15.00 -15.01 -7.37
C VAL A 84 -14.37 -15.30 -8.72
N THR A 85 -15.06 -16.07 -9.56
CA THR A 85 -14.68 -16.32 -10.95
C THR A 85 -15.82 -15.98 -11.87
N TYR A 86 -15.47 -15.56 -13.08
CA TYR A 86 -16.40 -15.34 -14.18
C TYR A 86 -15.96 -16.16 -15.40
N THR A 87 -16.84 -17.00 -15.92
CA THR A 87 -16.56 -17.94 -17.02
C THR A 87 -17.36 -17.63 -18.29
N GLY A 88 -18.11 -16.52 -18.32
CA GLY A 88 -18.82 -16.06 -19.50
C GLY A 88 -17.90 -15.44 -20.56
N ASN A 89 -18.50 -14.97 -21.64
CA ASN A 89 -17.78 -14.42 -22.77
C ASN A 89 -17.66 -12.86 -22.76
N ASN A 90 -18.16 -12.21 -21.72
CA ASN A 90 -18.08 -10.75 -21.63
C ASN A 90 -16.71 -10.32 -21.10
N HIS A 91 -16.04 -9.41 -21.81
CA HIS A 91 -14.70 -8.93 -21.44
C HIS A 91 -14.73 -7.73 -20.46
N LYS A 92 -15.90 -7.24 -20.12
CA LYS A 92 -16.08 -6.10 -19.21
C LYS A 92 -17.13 -6.43 -18.16
N VAL A 93 -16.64 -7.04 -17.07
CA VAL A 93 -17.48 -7.55 -15.98
C VAL A 93 -17.14 -6.83 -14.68
N LYS A 94 -18.17 -6.45 -13.94
CA LYS A 94 -18.02 -5.86 -12.61
C LYS A 94 -18.47 -6.82 -11.54
N LEU A 95 -17.72 -6.87 -10.46
CA LEU A 95 -18.14 -7.43 -9.18
C LEU A 95 -18.46 -6.28 -8.23
N GLN A 96 -19.60 -6.34 -7.56
CA GLN A 96 -19.92 -5.46 -6.45
C GLN A 96 -20.06 -6.28 -5.17
N ILE A 97 -19.44 -5.82 -4.09
CA ILE A 97 -19.53 -6.38 -2.76
C ILE A 97 -20.01 -5.26 -1.84
N THR A 98 -21.24 -5.40 -1.31
CA THR A 98 -21.77 -4.45 -0.33
C THR A 98 -21.71 -5.10 1.05
N GLY A 99 -20.95 -4.51 1.95
CA GLY A 99 -20.76 -5.00 3.31
C GLY A 99 -21.91 -4.63 4.26
N PRO A 100 -21.88 -5.15 5.50
CA PRO A 100 -22.85 -4.80 6.54
C PRO A 100 -22.80 -3.32 6.98
N ASP A 101 -21.74 -2.60 6.66
CA ASP A 101 -21.57 -1.15 6.82
C ASP A 101 -22.28 -0.33 5.72
N GLY A 102 -22.82 -0.98 4.71
CA GLY A 102 -23.50 -0.36 3.57
C GLY A 102 -22.54 0.18 2.50
N ILE A 103 -21.22 0.01 2.67
CA ILE A 103 -20.24 0.43 1.66
C ILE A 103 -20.20 -0.60 0.54
N THR A 104 -20.25 -0.13 -0.71
CA THR A 104 -20.16 -0.96 -1.91
C THR A 104 -18.79 -0.83 -2.55
N TYR A 105 -18.07 -1.93 -2.58
CA TYR A 105 -16.81 -2.08 -3.32
C TYR A 105 -17.11 -2.54 -4.74
N THR A 106 -16.47 -1.94 -5.74
CA THR A 106 -16.65 -2.31 -7.14
C THR A 106 -15.30 -2.68 -7.76
N TYR A 107 -15.23 -3.91 -8.26
CA TYR A 107 -14.05 -4.48 -8.89
C TYR A 107 -14.30 -4.81 -10.37
N ASN A 108 -13.22 -4.97 -11.15
CA ASN A 108 -13.29 -5.65 -12.43
C ASN A 108 -12.97 -7.14 -12.21
N LEU A 109 -13.67 -8.04 -12.90
CA LEU A 109 -13.30 -9.46 -12.95
C LEU A 109 -12.54 -9.75 -14.24
N HIS A 110 -11.49 -10.59 -14.14
CA HIS A 110 -10.59 -10.91 -15.24
C HIS A 110 -10.63 -12.39 -15.66
N GLY A 111 -11.44 -13.24 -15.01
CA GLY A 111 -11.70 -14.61 -15.42
C GLY A 111 -11.52 -15.63 -14.31
N ASP A 112 -10.29 -16.07 -14.03
CA ASP A 112 -10.00 -17.05 -12.99
C ASP A 112 -10.48 -16.63 -11.60
N TYR A 113 -10.39 -17.54 -10.62
CA TYR A 113 -10.73 -17.18 -9.25
C TYR A 113 -9.82 -16.08 -8.71
N GLU A 114 -10.40 -14.91 -8.46
CA GLU A 114 -9.75 -13.76 -7.86
C GLU A 114 -10.19 -13.60 -6.40
N VAL A 115 -9.34 -13.00 -5.57
CA VAL A 115 -9.54 -12.86 -4.12
C VAL A 115 -10.02 -11.47 -3.77
N PHE A 116 -11.09 -11.41 -2.96
CA PHE A 116 -11.70 -10.15 -2.51
C PHE A 116 -11.84 -10.14 -0.99
N PRO A 117 -11.25 -9.15 -0.29
CA PRO A 117 -11.28 -9.07 1.16
C PRO A 117 -12.65 -8.63 1.67
N LEU A 118 -13.04 -9.13 2.84
CA LEU A 118 -14.28 -8.79 3.55
C LEU A 118 -13.94 -7.86 4.72
N THR A 119 -13.74 -6.58 4.44
CA THR A 119 -13.18 -5.60 5.38
C THR A 119 -14.20 -4.95 6.31
N ALA A 120 -15.51 -5.18 6.06
CA ALA A 120 -16.60 -4.66 6.91
C ALA A 120 -16.94 -5.56 8.12
N GLY A 121 -16.14 -6.60 8.39
CA GLY A 121 -16.33 -7.49 9.53
C GLY A 121 -17.43 -8.52 9.33
N SER A 122 -17.93 -9.08 10.43
CA SER A 122 -19.02 -10.07 10.41
C SER A 122 -20.36 -9.42 10.07
N GLY A 123 -21.19 -10.11 9.29
CA GLY A 123 -22.51 -9.62 8.90
C GLY A 123 -22.98 -10.19 7.56
N ASN A 124 -24.02 -9.57 7.01
CA ASN A 124 -24.54 -9.94 5.70
C ASN A 124 -23.89 -9.10 4.61
N TYR A 125 -23.42 -9.79 3.59
CA TYR A 125 -22.84 -9.18 2.39
C TYR A 125 -23.74 -9.47 1.19
N ASN A 126 -23.99 -8.46 0.36
CA ASN A 126 -24.59 -8.64 -0.95
C ASN A 126 -23.48 -8.69 -2.00
N ILE A 127 -23.53 -9.71 -2.85
CA ILE A 127 -22.54 -9.94 -3.92
C ILE A 127 -23.26 -9.88 -5.26
N GLY A 128 -22.87 -8.98 -6.13
CA GLY A 128 -23.42 -8.81 -7.48
C GLY A 128 -22.36 -8.94 -8.56
N VAL A 129 -22.63 -9.73 -9.60
CA VAL A 129 -21.80 -9.80 -10.83
C VAL A 129 -22.62 -9.19 -11.97
N PHE A 130 -22.00 -8.29 -12.70
CA PHE A 130 -22.65 -7.48 -13.72
C PHE A 130 -21.87 -7.51 -15.02
N GLU A 131 -22.54 -7.82 -16.12
CA GLU A 131 -22.00 -7.85 -17.46
C GLU A 131 -22.28 -6.51 -18.20
N ASN A 132 -21.26 -5.95 -18.83
CA ASN A 132 -21.45 -4.73 -19.62
C ASN A 132 -22.34 -5.00 -20.85
N ILE A 133 -23.34 -4.18 -21.03
CA ILE A 133 -24.18 -4.18 -22.23
C ILE A 133 -23.61 -3.19 -23.26
N SER A 134 -23.39 -1.95 -22.82
CA SER A 134 -22.95 -0.85 -23.68
C SER A 134 -22.43 0.30 -22.82
N GLY A 135 -21.32 0.92 -23.16
CA GLY A 135 -20.80 2.08 -22.47
C GLY A 135 -20.67 1.86 -20.94
N THR A 136 -21.53 2.51 -20.15
CA THR A 136 -21.62 2.40 -18.70
C THR A 136 -22.83 1.59 -18.22
N GLU A 137 -23.57 0.97 -19.12
CA GLU A 137 -24.75 0.16 -18.80
C GLU A 137 -24.37 -1.29 -18.57
N TYR A 138 -24.93 -1.90 -17.54
CA TYR A 138 -24.65 -3.26 -17.12
C TYR A 138 -25.97 -4.01 -16.84
N SER A 139 -25.99 -5.31 -17.17
CA SER A 139 -27.01 -6.26 -16.72
C SER A 139 -26.50 -7.10 -15.58
N THR A 140 -27.42 -7.48 -14.67
CA THR A 140 -27.11 -8.38 -13.59
C THR A 140 -27.00 -9.82 -14.11
N ALA A 141 -25.80 -10.41 -14.02
CA ALA A 141 -25.59 -11.84 -14.26
C ALA A 141 -25.87 -12.68 -13.01
N MET A 142 -25.51 -12.15 -11.84
CA MET A 142 -25.71 -12.79 -10.55
C MET A 142 -25.94 -11.75 -9.46
N SER A 143 -26.84 -12.05 -8.51
CA SER A 143 -26.97 -11.29 -7.25
C SER A 143 -27.37 -12.24 -6.15
N ASP A 144 -26.61 -12.30 -5.07
CA ASP A 144 -26.87 -13.19 -3.94
C ASP A 144 -26.38 -12.55 -2.62
N ASN A 145 -26.85 -13.10 -1.52
CA ASN A 145 -26.44 -12.70 -0.17
C ASN A 145 -25.69 -13.85 0.51
N ILE A 146 -24.65 -13.51 1.23
CA ILE A 146 -23.93 -14.43 2.10
C ILE A 146 -23.87 -13.89 3.53
N SER A 147 -24.00 -14.77 4.50
CA SER A 147 -23.83 -14.44 5.90
C SER A 147 -22.43 -14.85 6.32
N VAL A 148 -21.66 -13.89 6.84
CA VAL A 148 -20.24 -14.03 7.17
C VAL A 148 -20.05 -13.90 8.68
N SER A 149 -19.24 -14.79 9.25
CA SER A 149 -18.73 -14.71 10.62
C SER A 149 -17.22 -14.79 10.56
N ILE A 150 -16.57 -13.65 10.66
CA ILE A 150 -15.10 -13.55 10.61
C ILE A 150 -14.54 -13.98 11.96
N SER A 151 -13.66 -14.97 11.95
CA SER A 151 -12.93 -15.46 13.13
C SER A 151 -11.50 -14.92 13.18
N ASN A 152 -10.95 -14.55 12.02
CA ASN A 152 -9.63 -13.94 11.87
C ASN A 152 -9.79 -12.49 11.38
N GLU A 153 -9.83 -11.55 12.32
CA GLU A 153 -10.00 -10.11 12.01
C GLU A 153 -8.85 -9.52 11.17
N PHE A 154 -7.68 -10.15 11.18
CA PHE A 154 -6.52 -9.74 10.39
C PHE A 154 -6.46 -10.39 9.02
N GLY A 155 -7.26 -11.44 8.78
CA GLY A 155 -7.25 -12.16 7.51
C GLY A 155 -7.37 -11.27 6.28
N PRO A 156 -8.35 -10.34 6.21
CA PRO A 156 -8.48 -9.41 5.08
C PRO A 156 -7.21 -8.63 4.74
N TYR A 157 -6.33 -8.44 5.74
CA TYR A 157 -5.12 -7.61 5.69
C TYR A 157 -3.81 -8.42 5.70
N LEU A 158 -3.91 -9.73 5.57
CA LEU A 158 -2.78 -10.67 5.49
C LEU A 158 -2.79 -11.48 4.20
N TYR A 159 -3.97 -11.85 3.70
CA TYR A 159 -4.10 -12.57 2.44
C TYR A 159 -3.78 -11.66 1.23
N PRO A 160 -3.16 -12.20 0.17
CA PRO A 160 -3.16 -11.56 -1.13
C PRO A 160 -4.59 -11.32 -1.61
N ASN A 161 -4.78 -10.24 -2.34
CA ASN A 161 -6.06 -9.90 -2.96
C ASN A 161 -5.82 -9.14 -4.27
N GLN A 162 -6.85 -8.80 -5.02
CA GLN A 162 -6.73 -8.15 -6.33
C GLN A 162 -5.89 -6.86 -6.31
N TYR A 163 -5.87 -6.12 -5.19
CA TYR A 163 -5.15 -4.84 -5.06
C TYR A 163 -3.74 -4.98 -4.48
N VAL A 164 -3.49 -6.08 -3.77
CA VAL A 164 -2.20 -6.46 -3.22
C VAL A 164 -1.96 -7.91 -3.61
N ASP A 165 -1.63 -8.09 -4.90
CA ASP A 165 -1.44 -9.42 -5.47
C ASP A 165 0.01 -9.85 -5.37
N PHE A 166 0.25 -10.95 -4.63
CA PHE A 166 1.57 -11.50 -4.43
C PHE A 166 1.51 -12.99 -4.06
N ASN A 167 2.63 -13.65 -4.24
CA ASN A 167 2.84 -15.02 -3.82
C ASN A 167 4.25 -15.20 -3.23
N SER A 168 4.61 -16.41 -2.83
CA SER A 168 5.90 -16.68 -2.18
C SER A 168 7.13 -16.45 -3.06
N SER A 169 6.96 -16.32 -4.39
CA SER A 169 8.04 -16.03 -5.34
C SER A 169 8.15 -14.55 -5.70
N SER A 170 7.21 -13.71 -5.27
CA SER A 170 7.24 -12.27 -5.55
C SER A 170 8.49 -11.60 -4.98
N LEU A 171 9.11 -10.71 -5.76
CA LEU A 171 10.36 -10.03 -5.39
C LEU A 171 10.24 -9.21 -4.10
N PRO A 172 9.14 -8.45 -3.87
CA PRO A 172 8.95 -7.74 -2.61
C PRO A 172 8.92 -8.65 -1.38
N VAL A 173 8.46 -9.91 -1.50
CA VAL A 173 8.49 -10.88 -0.40
C VAL A 173 9.94 -11.21 0.01
N SER A 174 10.81 -11.42 -0.98
CA SER A 174 12.24 -11.66 -0.74
C SER A 174 12.92 -10.44 -0.11
N LYS A 175 12.58 -9.24 -0.56
CA LYS A 175 13.10 -7.99 0.01
C LYS A 175 12.57 -7.75 1.43
N GLY A 176 11.29 -7.99 1.69
CA GLY A 176 10.72 -7.92 3.03
C GLY A 176 11.44 -8.84 4.03
N LYS A 177 11.79 -10.06 3.60
CA LYS A 177 12.64 -10.97 4.38
C LYS A 177 14.00 -10.36 4.71
N GLU A 178 14.68 -9.81 3.71
CA GLU A 178 16.00 -9.20 3.87
C GLU A 178 15.94 -8.04 4.87
N LEU A 179 14.99 -7.13 4.72
CA LEU A 179 14.80 -5.96 5.57
C LEU A 179 14.47 -6.32 7.02
N ALA A 180 13.77 -7.44 7.21
CA ALA A 180 13.38 -7.92 8.53
C ALA A 180 14.50 -8.67 9.31
N GLN A 181 15.60 -9.08 8.65
CA GLN A 181 16.64 -9.91 9.27
C GLN A 181 17.34 -9.27 10.46
N SER A 182 17.49 -7.94 10.47
CA SER A 182 18.14 -7.20 11.55
C SER A 182 17.18 -6.69 12.62
N CYS A 183 15.87 -6.90 12.44
CA CYS A 183 14.83 -6.34 13.30
C CYS A 183 14.58 -7.15 14.57
N ASN A 184 14.07 -6.49 15.60
CA ASN A 184 13.67 -7.09 16.87
C ASN A 184 12.16 -6.97 17.13
N SER A 185 11.45 -6.15 16.34
CA SER A 185 10.03 -5.88 16.48
C SER A 185 9.38 -5.66 15.11
N ASP A 186 8.05 -5.78 15.06
CA ASP A 186 7.22 -5.40 13.91
C ASP A 186 7.43 -3.95 13.50
N LEU A 187 7.59 -3.07 14.48
CA LEU A 187 7.86 -1.66 14.27
C LEU A 187 9.15 -1.41 13.49
N GLU A 188 10.25 -2.08 13.89
CA GLU A 188 11.52 -1.99 13.17
C GLU A 188 11.41 -2.54 11.74
N VAL A 189 10.58 -3.58 11.50
CA VAL A 189 10.31 -4.09 10.15
C VAL A 189 9.59 -3.04 9.32
N VAL A 190 8.56 -2.40 9.88
CA VAL A 190 7.81 -1.33 9.20
C VAL A 190 8.73 -0.15 8.86
N GLU A 191 9.58 0.27 9.80
CA GLU A 191 10.54 1.35 9.59
C GLU A 191 11.54 1.01 8.47
N ASN A 192 12.09 -0.21 8.46
CA ASN A 192 13.03 -0.63 7.42
C ASN A 192 12.36 -0.72 6.04
N VAL A 193 11.12 -1.20 5.96
CA VAL A 193 10.35 -1.22 4.69
C VAL A 193 10.11 0.20 4.19
N TYR A 194 9.70 1.09 5.09
CA TYR A 194 9.51 2.51 4.76
C TYR A 194 10.80 3.14 4.22
N ASN A 195 11.89 3.05 4.98
CA ASN A 195 13.17 3.65 4.60
C ASN A 195 13.65 3.11 3.25
N PHE A 196 13.49 1.80 3.02
CA PHE A 196 13.81 1.20 1.73
C PHE A 196 13.04 1.85 0.58
N ILE A 197 11.75 2.07 0.74
CA ILE A 197 10.92 2.68 -0.33
C ILE A 197 11.34 4.12 -0.57
N ILE A 198 11.46 4.96 0.46
CA ILE A 198 11.80 6.37 0.27
C ILE A 198 13.21 6.60 -0.28
N GLU A 199 14.14 5.68 0.01
CA GLU A 199 15.52 5.77 -0.45
C GLU A 199 15.73 5.25 -1.88
N ASN A 200 14.86 4.33 -2.35
CA ASN A 200 15.11 3.61 -3.59
C ASN A 200 14.07 3.85 -4.68
N PHE A 201 12.87 4.35 -4.33
CA PHE A 201 11.80 4.51 -5.31
C PHE A 201 11.64 5.97 -5.73
N THR A 202 11.29 6.17 -7.00
CA THR A 202 11.00 7.49 -7.58
C THR A 202 9.52 7.57 -7.97
N TYR A 203 8.86 8.68 -7.64
CA TYR A 203 7.46 8.86 -8.00
C TYR A 203 7.28 9.10 -9.51
N ASP A 204 6.36 8.35 -10.13
CA ASP A 204 6.07 8.43 -11.56
C ASP A 204 4.91 9.41 -11.81
N TYR A 205 5.26 10.67 -12.00
CA TYR A 205 4.29 11.74 -12.28
C TYR A 205 3.57 11.55 -13.62
N ASP A 206 4.22 10.98 -14.63
CA ASP A 206 3.62 10.75 -15.95
C ASP A 206 2.55 9.65 -15.85
N LYS A 207 2.85 8.56 -15.13
CA LYS A 207 1.88 7.52 -14.82
C LYS A 207 0.72 8.07 -13.99
N ALA A 208 1.00 8.87 -12.96
CA ALA A 208 -0.02 9.48 -12.12
C ALA A 208 -1.00 10.34 -12.93
N ALA A 209 -0.52 11.05 -13.96
CA ALA A 209 -1.34 11.89 -14.82
C ALA A 209 -2.15 11.10 -15.86
N THR A 210 -1.76 9.87 -16.20
CA THR A 210 -2.32 9.10 -17.32
C THR A 210 -2.97 7.78 -16.96
N VAL A 211 -2.77 7.30 -15.72
CA VAL A 211 -3.31 6.02 -15.23
C VAL A 211 -4.83 5.97 -15.39
N GLN A 212 -5.32 4.84 -15.92
CA GLN A 212 -6.73 4.65 -16.16
C GLN A 212 -7.42 3.97 -14.98
N SER A 213 -8.74 4.22 -14.86
CA SER A 213 -9.57 3.50 -13.89
C SER A 213 -9.51 2.00 -14.13
N GLY A 214 -9.35 1.23 -13.05
CA GLY A 214 -9.20 -0.23 -13.11
C GLY A 214 -7.74 -0.70 -13.21
N TYR A 215 -6.78 0.22 -13.13
CA TYR A 215 -5.37 -0.14 -12.99
C TYR A 215 -5.15 -0.96 -11.72
N LEU A 216 -4.35 -2.01 -11.83
CA LEU A 216 -3.90 -2.86 -10.71
C LEU A 216 -2.38 -2.90 -10.70
N PRO A 217 -1.73 -2.70 -9.54
CA PRO A 217 -0.29 -2.81 -9.41
C PRO A 217 0.19 -4.25 -9.66
N VAL A 218 1.22 -4.42 -10.48
CA VAL A 218 2.00 -5.65 -10.57
C VAL A 218 3.24 -5.44 -9.71
N VAL A 219 3.23 -6.01 -8.50
CA VAL A 219 4.23 -5.68 -7.46
C VAL A 219 5.66 -5.97 -7.87
N ASP A 220 5.90 -7.00 -8.68
CA ASP A 220 7.24 -7.34 -9.18
C ASP A 220 7.73 -6.35 -10.23
N ASP A 221 6.85 -5.85 -11.11
CA ASP A 221 7.18 -4.84 -12.11
C ASP A 221 7.50 -3.50 -11.44
N VAL A 222 6.68 -3.11 -10.46
CA VAL A 222 6.91 -1.88 -9.68
C VAL A 222 8.24 -1.97 -8.91
N TYR A 223 8.51 -3.12 -8.28
CA TYR A 223 9.75 -3.37 -7.57
C TYR A 223 10.98 -3.27 -8.49
N ASN A 224 10.92 -3.90 -9.67
CA ASN A 224 12.01 -3.88 -10.65
C ASN A 224 12.25 -2.49 -11.23
N ALA A 225 11.17 -1.71 -11.45
CA ALA A 225 11.26 -0.36 -11.96
C ALA A 225 11.80 0.63 -10.92
N ASN A 226 11.69 0.32 -9.62
CA ASN A 226 11.92 1.27 -8.52
C ASN A 226 11.17 2.60 -8.74
N SER A 227 9.98 2.52 -9.32
CA SER A 227 9.18 3.68 -9.70
C SER A 227 7.70 3.32 -9.75
N GLY A 228 6.84 4.26 -9.39
CA GLY A 228 5.40 4.06 -9.43
C GLY A 228 4.62 5.24 -8.85
N ILE A 229 3.31 5.06 -8.74
CA ILE A 229 2.41 6.01 -8.09
C ILE A 229 2.09 5.57 -6.65
N CYS A 230 1.33 6.37 -5.92
CA CYS A 230 0.95 6.07 -4.53
C CYS A 230 0.36 4.66 -4.35
N PHE A 231 -0.46 4.22 -5.29
CA PHE A 231 -1.07 2.90 -5.27
C PHE A 231 -0.05 1.76 -5.45
N ASP A 232 0.94 1.95 -6.34
CA ASP A 232 2.04 0.99 -6.53
C ASP A 232 2.86 0.83 -5.26
N TYR A 233 3.21 1.94 -4.63
CA TYR A 233 3.99 1.95 -3.39
C TYR A 233 3.24 1.27 -2.26
N ALA A 234 1.96 1.61 -2.09
CA ALA A 234 1.11 0.99 -1.08
C ALA A 234 1.02 -0.54 -1.27
N ALA A 235 0.89 -1.02 -2.51
CA ALA A 235 0.83 -2.44 -2.82
C ALA A 235 2.15 -3.17 -2.55
N VAL A 236 3.29 -2.60 -2.95
CA VAL A 236 4.63 -3.17 -2.70
C VAL A 236 4.92 -3.25 -1.20
N MET A 237 4.62 -2.18 -0.45
CA MET A 237 4.83 -2.14 0.99
C MET A 237 3.91 -3.11 1.73
N ALA A 238 2.62 -3.14 1.38
CA ALA A 238 1.69 -4.11 1.93
C ALA A 238 2.15 -5.56 1.65
N THR A 239 2.70 -5.84 0.46
CA THR A 239 3.28 -7.15 0.14
C THR A 239 4.44 -7.52 1.06
N MET A 240 5.41 -6.60 1.25
CA MET A 240 6.54 -6.82 2.14
C MET A 240 6.07 -7.11 3.57
N LEU A 241 5.16 -6.30 4.11
CA LEU A 241 4.69 -6.38 5.48
C LEU A 241 3.78 -7.59 5.71
N ARG A 242 2.80 -7.85 4.84
CA ARG A 242 1.92 -9.03 4.93
C ARG A 242 2.73 -10.33 4.89
N SER A 243 3.77 -10.41 4.06
CA SER A 243 4.66 -11.57 4.00
C SER A 243 5.46 -11.78 5.31
N GLN A 244 5.62 -10.76 6.13
CA GLN A 244 6.20 -10.82 7.48
C GLN A 244 5.14 -11.01 8.58
N SER A 245 3.91 -11.39 8.22
CA SER A 245 2.77 -11.56 9.13
C SER A 245 2.39 -10.28 9.88
N ILE A 246 2.65 -9.13 9.31
CA ILE A 246 2.25 -7.82 9.83
C ILE A 246 0.98 -7.39 9.08
N PRO A 247 -0.20 -7.36 9.75
CA PRO A 247 -1.45 -6.98 9.11
C PRO A 247 -1.36 -5.57 8.56
N THR A 248 -1.61 -5.41 7.26
CA THR A 248 -1.45 -4.13 6.57
C THR A 248 -2.64 -3.88 5.65
N ARG A 249 -3.36 -2.80 5.90
CA ARG A 249 -4.42 -2.27 5.03
C ARG A 249 -3.80 -1.48 3.90
N LEU A 250 -4.29 -1.68 2.69
CA LEU A 250 -4.15 -0.71 1.63
C LEU A 250 -5.42 0.12 1.64
N GLU A 251 -5.28 1.41 1.86
CA GLU A 251 -6.39 2.35 1.95
C GLU A 251 -6.41 3.27 0.75
N VAL A 252 -7.61 3.56 0.26
CA VAL A 252 -7.83 4.45 -0.88
C VAL A 252 -8.90 5.46 -0.51
N GLY A 253 -8.65 6.71 -0.84
CA GLY A 253 -9.57 7.79 -0.50
C GLY A 253 -9.09 9.15 -0.97
N TYR A 254 -9.30 10.16 -0.16
CA TYR A 254 -8.90 11.53 -0.50
C TYR A 254 -7.96 12.07 0.56
N MET A 255 -6.89 12.72 0.09
CA MET A 255 -6.04 13.62 0.86
C MET A 255 -6.35 15.05 0.38
N GLY A 256 -7.15 15.79 1.15
CA GLY A 256 -7.74 17.03 0.68
C GLY A 256 -8.62 16.81 -0.56
N GLN A 257 -8.18 17.28 -1.73
CA GLN A 257 -8.89 17.08 -3.00
C GLN A 257 -8.26 15.99 -3.89
N ALA A 258 -7.08 15.49 -3.54
CA ALA A 258 -6.38 14.48 -4.32
C ALA A 258 -6.88 13.07 -3.97
N TYR A 259 -7.23 12.28 -5.00
CA TYR A 259 -7.48 10.85 -4.83
C TYR A 259 -6.14 10.15 -4.59
N HIS A 260 -6.05 9.40 -3.52
CA HIS A 260 -4.77 8.91 -3.00
C HIS A 260 -4.88 7.49 -2.44
N ALA A 261 -3.74 6.79 -2.36
CA ALA A 261 -3.63 5.49 -1.72
C ALA A 261 -2.48 5.52 -0.71
N TRP A 262 -2.68 4.86 0.43
CA TRP A 262 -1.70 4.74 1.51
C TRP A 262 -1.87 3.40 2.22
N ILE A 263 -1.05 3.14 3.23
CA ILE A 263 -1.21 1.97 4.08
C ILE A 263 -1.44 2.35 5.53
N SER A 264 -2.13 1.45 6.25
CA SER A 264 -2.18 1.43 7.71
C SER A 264 -1.73 0.05 8.19
N THR A 265 -0.98 0.01 9.26
CA THR A 265 -0.31 -1.21 9.72
C THR A 265 -0.66 -1.50 11.17
N TYR A 266 -0.94 -2.75 11.49
CA TYR A 266 -1.18 -3.17 12.88
C TYR A 266 0.14 -3.49 13.58
N ILE A 267 0.45 -2.72 14.59
CA ILE A 267 1.64 -2.90 15.44
C ILE A 267 1.22 -3.58 16.73
N LYS A 268 1.88 -4.68 17.07
CA LYS A 268 1.59 -5.44 18.28
C LYS A 268 1.72 -4.57 19.52
N ASN A 269 0.71 -4.63 20.41
CA ASN A 269 0.59 -3.84 21.64
C ASN A 269 0.36 -2.32 21.42
N VAL A 270 0.27 -1.85 20.17
CA VAL A 270 -0.06 -0.46 19.83
C VAL A 270 -1.45 -0.38 19.17
N GLY A 271 -1.75 -1.31 18.25
CA GLY A 271 -2.99 -1.30 17.46
C GLY A 271 -2.73 -0.85 16.03
N TRP A 272 -3.81 -0.44 15.35
CA TRP A 272 -3.71 0.12 14.01
C TRP A 272 -3.06 1.50 14.04
N VAL A 273 -1.98 1.64 13.30
CA VAL A 273 -1.30 2.92 13.08
C VAL A 273 -1.60 3.38 11.66
N ASN A 274 -2.40 4.44 11.55
CA ASN A 274 -2.90 4.96 10.29
C ASN A 274 -1.89 5.90 9.65
N GLY A 275 -1.72 5.81 8.34
CA GLY A 275 -0.92 6.76 7.58
C GLY A 275 0.57 6.75 7.92
N ILE A 276 1.13 5.62 8.37
CA ILE A 276 2.57 5.50 8.69
C ILE A 276 3.43 5.95 7.52
N ILE A 277 2.92 5.85 6.30
CA ILE A 277 3.66 6.15 5.10
C ILE A 277 2.77 6.94 4.17
N GLU A 278 3.00 8.23 4.18
CA GLU A 278 2.36 9.20 3.33
C GLU A 278 3.37 9.80 2.35
N PHE A 279 2.99 9.87 1.09
CA PHE A 279 3.65 10.73 0.12
C PHE A 279 2.69 11.86 -0.27
N ASP A 280 2.99 13.10 0.11
CA ASP A 280 2.17 14.29 -0.14
C ASP A 280 2.33 14.87 -1.56
N GLY A 281 2.99 14.15 -2.48
CA GLY A 281 3.35 14.59 -3.84
C GLY A 281 4.70 15.30 -3.91
N SER A 282 5.33 15.60 -2.78
CA SER A 282 6.64 16.27 -2.70
C SER A 282 7.53 15.68 -1.62
N ASN A 283 6.94 15.21 -0.51
CA ASN A 283 7.68 14.69 0.64
C ASN A 283 7.00 13.46 1.22
N TRP A 284 7.82 12.56 1.73
CA TRP A 284 7.37 11.46 2.57
C TRP A 284 7.27 11.92 4.02
N ARG A 285 6.18 11.55 4.67
CA ARG A 285 6.04 11.75 6.11
C ARG A 285 6.04 10.41 6.81
N LEU A 286 7.06 10.19 7.63
CA LEU A 286 7.03 9.16 8.66
C LEU A 286 6.23 9.73 9.84
N MET A 287 5.12 9.12 10.15
CA MET A 287 4.54 9.23 11.48
C MET A 287 5.41 8.38 12.39
N ASP A 288 6.21 9.03 13.24
CA ASP A 288 7.18 8.36 14.11
C ASP A 288 6.48 7.31 14.99
N PRO A 289 6.64 6.01 14.67
CA PRO A 289 6.00 4.95 15.45
C PRO A 289 6.64 4.81 16.83
N THR A 290 7.86 5.34 17.04
CA THR A 290 8.51 5.39 18.35
C THR A 290 7.72 6.32 19.28
N PHE A 291 7.19 7.41 18.71
CA PHE A 291 6.30 8.31 19.44
C PHE A 291 4.98 7.61 19.80
N ALA A 292 4.42 6.79 18.91
CA ALA A 292 3.24 5.97 19.17
C ALA A 292 3.50 4.96 20.31
N SER A 293 4.62 4.27 20.31
CA SER A 293 4.96 3.26 21.32
C SER A 293 5.27 3.84 22.71
N THR A 294 5.63 5.11 22.81
CA THR A 294 5.98 5.78 24.07
C THR A 294 4.83 6.56 24.69
N SER A 295 3.72 6.77 23.96
CA SER A 295 2.55 7.48 24.46
C SER A 295 1.69 6.62 25.39
N LYS A 296 1.22 7.21 26.48
CA LYS A 296 0.32 6.56 27.46
C LYS A 296 -1.13 6.42 26.99
N SER A 297 -1.46 6.88 25.76
CA SER A 297 -2.81 6.86 25.20
C SER A 297 -2.75 6.52 23.71
N PRO A 298 -2.87 5.24 23.33
CA PRO A 298 -2.88 4.82 21.92
C PRO A 298 -3.97 5.51 21.09
N GLU A 299 -5.08 5.90 21.73
CA GLU A 299 -6.22 6.57 21.10
C GLU A 299 -5.91 8.00 20.62
N SER A 300 -4.80 8.60 21.09
CA SER A 300 -4.37 9.94 20.67
C SER A 300 -3.53 9.95 19.38
N PHE A 301 -3.32 8.78 18.77
CA PHE A 301 -2.58 8.61 17.50
C PHE A 301 -3.45 8.52 16.27
N THR A 302 -4.75 8.63 16.39
CA THR A 302 -5.52 9.15 15.28
C THR A 302 -4.99 10.57 15.07
N THR A 303 -4.09 10.73 14.10
CA THR A 303 -3.84 12.07 13.61
C THR A 303 -5.20 12.61 13.24
N ASP A 304 -5.63 13.61 13.97
CA ASP A 304 -6.69 14.55 13.59
C ASP A 304 -6.23 15.28 12.32
N ASP A 305 -5.89 14.50 11.29
CA ASP A 305 -5.60 15.04 10.00
C ASP A 305 -6.87 14.90 9.18
N ASP A 306 -7.82 15.85 9.42
CA ASP A 306 -9.07 16.03 8.65
C ASP A 306 -8.85 16.02 7.13
N ARG A 307 -7.59 15.90 6.68
CA ARG A 307 -7.20 15.83 5.28
C ARG A 307 -7.38 14.44 4.68
N TYR A 308 -7.36 13.35 5.51
CA TYR A 308 -7.50 11.98 5.04
C TYR A 308 -8.92 11.48 5.20
N ILE A 309 -9.54 11.14 4.10
CA ILE A 309 -10.89 10.55 4.08
C ILE A 309 -10.77 9.19 3.40
N THR A 310 -10.67 8.12 4.18
CA THR A 310 -10.70 6.75 3.67
C THR A 310 -12.06 6.45 3.06
N LYS A 311 -12.05 5.92 1.83
CA LYS A 311 -13.24 5.46 1.12
C LYS A 311 -13.29 3.95 1.05
N TYR A 312 -12.16 3.31 0.84
CA TYR A 312 -12.04 1.87 0.66
C TYR A 312 -10.81 1.34 1.39
N VAL A 313 -10.93 0.12 1.90
CA VAL A 313 -9.89 -0.60 2.64
C VAL A 313 -9.74 -1.99 2.02
N TYR A 314 -8.50 -2.36 1.69
CA TYR A 314 -8.17 -3.63 1.02
C TYR A 314 -7.08 -4.41 1.76
#